data_43ffccc05e4e20143c1b349a008e79a6
#
_entry.id   43ffccc05e4e20143c1b349a008e79a6
#
_cell.length_a   1.000
_cell.length_b   1.000
_cell.length_c   1.000
_cell.angle_alpha   90.00
_cell.angle_beta   90.00
_cell.angle_gamma   90.00
#
_symmetry.space_group_name_H-M   'P 1'
#
loop_
_entity.id
_entity.type
_entity.pdbx_description
1 polymer ?
#
loop_
_entity_poly.entity_id
_entity_poly.type
_entity_poly.pdbx_seq_one_letter_code
_entity_poly.pdbx_strand_id
1 'polypeptide(L)'
;MKTLKCVLVLFSFVGLMLVGCSDQSQSPVSPMDQGSLEKKPTVTPFTGADYPIPPYILQEAVVHEQGQKRIMHGLKMLERWECSSDLMDGTMINEVNGVQDNDTGEGTVYGKVTVTPYKDVGGGVWEGEYHGKIVQSGTPGIWTCTLSGLGHGRGGIIEGMKYKLEVVLKVNGFPATGWLGTITGNIYSH
;
A
#
# COMPACT_ATOMS: atom_id res chain seq x y z
N MET A 1 -24.59 -41.93 -12.63
CA MET A 1 -25.76 -41.65 -11.79
C MET A 1 -25.42 -41.92 -10.34
N LYS A 2 -25.15 -40.90 -9.53
CA LYS A 2 -25.14 -40.99 -8.07
C LYS A 2 -25.69 -39.69 -7.54
N THR A 3 -26.76 -39.79 -6.82
CA THR A 3 -27.70 -38.80 -6.33
C THR A 3 -27.11 -37.97 -5.18
N LEU A 4 -27.20 -36.67 -5.30
CA LEU A 4 -26.86 -35.63 -4.32
C LEU A 4 -28.01 -35.54 -3.27
N LYS A 5 -27.72 -35.75 -2.01
CA LYS A 5 -28.68 -35.50 -0.91
C LYS A 5 -28.36 -34.15 -0.24
N CYS A 6 -29.26 -33.21 -0.48
CA CYS A 6 -29.33 -31.95 0.31
C CYS A 6 -29.84 -32.29 1.71
N VAL A 7 -29.14 -31.83 2.74
CA VAL A 7 -29.64 -31.74 4.12
C VAL A 7 -29.80 -30.26 4.49
N LEU A 8 -31.05 -29.88 4.58
CA LEU A 8 -31.50 -28.57 5.05
C LEU A 8 -31.66 -28.64 6.59
N VAL A 9 -30.88 -27.89 7.34
CA VAL A 9 -31.07 -27.75 8.80
C VAL A 9 -31.62 -26.35 9.08
N LEU A 10 -32.93 -26.31 9.36
CA LEU A 10 -33.61 -25.16 9.94
C LEU A 10 -33.33 -25.12 11.45
N PHE A 11 -32.77 -24.05 11.94
CA PHE A 11 -32.80 -23.74 13.39
C PHE A 11 -33.71 -22.53 13.62
N SER A 12 -34.88 -22.83 14.17
CA SER A 12 -35.81 -21.86 14.77
C SER A 12 -35.33 -21.55 16.19
N PHE A 13 -35.09 -20.30 16.51
CA PHE A 13 -34.96 -19.84 17.90
C PHE A 13 -36.12 -18.94 18.25
N VAL A 14 -36.96 -19.48 19.16
CA VAL A 14 -38.12 -18.86 19.78
C VAL A 14 -37.66 -17.84 20.81
N GLY A 15 -38.30 -16.68 20.78
CA GLY A 15 -38.06 -15.60 21.72
C GLY A 15 -38.55 -15.89 23.14
N LEU A 16 -37.92 -15.27 24.10
CA LEU A 16 -38.43 -15.09 25.45
C LEU A 16 -38.33 -13.60 25.81
N MET A 17 -39.49 -12.94 25.80
CA MET A 17 -39.69 -11.64 26.42
C MET A 17 -39.73 -11.84 27.95
N LEU A 18 -38.84 -11.22 28.68
CA LEU A 18 -39.03 -10.99 30.12
C LEU A 18 -39.07 -9.49 30.37
N VAL A 19 -40.25 -9.03 30.65
CA VAL A 19 -40.54 -7.72 31.24
C VAL A 19 -40.17 -7.80 32.71
N GLY A 20 -39.21 -7.00 33.13
CA GLY A 20 -38.85 -6.78 34.53
C GLY A 20 -38.83 -5.28 34.83
N CYS A 21 -39.92 -4.78 35.41
CA CYS A 21 -39.90 -3.50 36.12
C CYS A 21 -39.19 -3.68 37.45
N SER A 22 -38.22 -2.87 37.78
CA SER A 22 -37.94 -2.54 39.19
C SER A 22 -37.08 -1.29 39.31
N ASP A 23 -37.61 -0.36 40.04
CA ASP A 23 -37.04 0.63 40.96
C ASP A 23 -35.89 1.55 40.52
N GLN A 24 -36.30 2.81 40.50
CA GLN A 24 -35.46 3.98 40.59
C GLN A 24 -34.64 3.99 41.90
N SER A 25 -33.41 3.62 41.85
CA SER A 25 -32.40 4.13 42.78
C SER A 25 -31.54 5.13 42.01
N GLN A 26 -31.68 6.39 42.36
CA GLN A 26 -30.81 7.45 41.88
C GLN A 26 -29.39 7.19 42.42
N SER A 27 -28.55 6.59 41.59
CA SER A 27 -27.12 6.59 41.80
C SER A 27 -26.56 7.99 41.54
N PRO A 28 -25.64 8.48 42.36
CA PRO A 28 -25.05 9.79 42.14
C PRO A 28 -24.38 9.79 40.73
N VAL A 29 -24.70 10.82 39.95
CA VAL A 29 -24.15 11.08 38.65
C VAL A 29 -22.65 11.17 38.81
N SER A 30 -21.93 10.12 38.40
CA SER A 30 -20.51 10.20 38.22
C SER A 30 -20.18 11.35 37.26
N PRO A 31 -19.14 12.14 37.53
CA PRO A 31 -18.74 13.20 36.59
C PRO A 31 -18.61 12.57 35.21
N MET A 32 -19.31 13.15 34.25
CA MET A 32 -19.17 12.80 32.82
C MET A 32 -17.70 12.64 32.54
N ASP A 33 -17.30 11.42 32.14
CA ASP A 33 -16.07 11.21 31.43
C ASP A 33 -16.02 12.27 30.34
N GLN A 34 -15.11 13.21 30.51
CA GLN A 34 -14.78 14.18 29.45
C GLN A 34 -14.31 13.30 28.30
N GLY A 35 -15.21 13.10 27.34
CA GLY A 35 -14.94 12.32 26.18
C GLY A 35 -13.58 12.72 25.65
N SER A 36 -12.69 11.76 25.58
CA SER A 36 -11.40 11.90 24.94
C SER A 36 -11.69 12.54 23.58
N LEU A 37 -11.38 13.82 23.44
CA LEU A 37 -11.42 14.50 22.15
C LEU A 37 -10.44 13.75 21.27
N GLU A 38 -10.94 12.84 20.45
CA GLU A 38 -10.10 12.19 19.45
C GLU A 38 -9.40 13.28 18.64
N LYS A 39 -8.11 13.39 18.86
CA LYS A 39 -7.29 14.39 18.19
C LYS A 39 -7.40 14.14 16.69
N LYS A 40 -7.97 15.08 15.96
CA LYS A 40 -8.11 14.98 14.51
C LYS A 40 -6.72 14.71 13.90
N PRO A 41 -6.57 13.70 13.04
CA PRO A 41 -5.28 13.39 12.45
C PRO A 41 -4.72 14.59 11.68
N THR A 42 -3.46 14.87 11.89
CA THR A 42 -2.74 15.89 11.10
C THR A 42 -2.37 15.29 9.75
N VAL A 43 -2.64 16.02 8.68
CA VAL A 43 -2.32 15.62 7.30
C VAL A 43 -1.21 16.50 6.78
N THR A 44 -0.10 15.90 6.40
CA THR A 44 1.07 16.58 5.83
C THR A 44 1.25 16.13 4.37
N PRO A 45 1.00 16.99 3.39
CA PRO A 45 1.23 16.67 1.99
C PRO A 45 2.72 16.64 1.68
N PHE A 46 3.10 15.80 0.72
CA PHE A 46 4.46 15.77 0.16
C PHE A 46 4.45 15.46 -1.33
N THR A 47 5.52 15.87 -2.00
CA THR A 47 5.83 15.55 -3.39
C THR A 47 7.25 15.04 -3.48
N GLY A 48 7.59 14.38 -4.57
CA GLY A 48 8.96 13.88 -4.75
C GLY A 48 9.22 13.28 -6.13
N ALA A 49 10.44 12.78 -6.26
CA ALA A 49 10.90 12.01 -7.40
C ALA A 49 11.29 10.60 -6.95
N ASP A 50 11.14 9.65 -7.88
CA ASP A 50 11.51 8.24 -7.72
C ASP A 50 12.44 7.85 -8.87
N TYR A 51 13.62 7.33 -8.55
CA TYR A 51 14.60 6.89 -9.54
C TYR A 51 15.50 5.78 -9.00
N PRO A 52 16.04 4.93 -9.91
CA PRO A 52 16.95 3.84 -9.52
C PRO A 52 18.31 4.37 -9.06
N ILE A 53 18.91 3.71 -8.07
CA ILE A 53 20.30 3.95 -7.64
C ILE A 53 21.11 2.66 -7.68
N PRO A 54 22.39 2.70 -8.13
CA PRO A 54 23.22 1.49 -8.19
C PRO A 54 23.51 0.88 -6.81
N PRO A 55 23.51 -0.47 -6.70
CA PRO A 55 23.02 -1.43 -7.68
C PRO A 55 21.49 -1.47 -7.67
N TYR A 56 20.82 -1.10 -8.75
CA TYR A 56 19.35 -0.98 -8.75
C TYR A 56 18.62 -2.31 -8.73
N ILE A 57 19.24 -3.42 -9.14
CA ILE A 57 18.66 -4.76 -9.00
C ILE A 57 19.35 -5.46 -7.83
N LEU A 58 18.60 -5.75 -6.78
CA LEU A 58 19.06 -6.50 -5.61
C LEU A 58 18.75 -7.99 -5.73
N GLN A 59 17.67 -8.32 -6.45
CA GLN A 59 17.25 -9.68 -6.73
C GLN A 59 16.51 -9.72 -8.06
N GLU A 60 16.91 -10.63 -8.94
CA GLU A 60 16.23 -10.88 -10.20
C GLU A 60 14.84 -11.50 -9.97
N ALA A 61 13.91 -11.17 -10.87
CA ALA A 61 12.58 -11.74 -10.86
C ALA A 61 12.58 -13.19 -11.32
N VAL A 62 11.67 -13.99 -10.79
CA VAL A 62 11.25 -15.25 -11.41
C VAL A 62 10.19 -14.92 -12.45
N VAL A 63 10.44 -15.29 -13.70
CA VAL A 63 9.56 -15.01 -14.84
C VAL A 63 8.95 -16.29 -15.38
N HIS A 64 7.64 -16.29 -15.56
CA HIS A 64 6.89 -17.37 -16.21
C HIS A 64 6.12 -16.83 -17.41
N GLU A 65 6.22 -17.53 -18.53
CA GLU A 65 5.41 -17.26 -19.73
C GLU A 65 4.16 -18.14 -19.73
N GLN A 66 2.99 -17.53 -19.88
CA GLN A 66 1.71 -18.24 -19.95
C GLN A 66 0.89 -17.69 -21.11
N GLY A 67 1.00 -18.34 -22.26
CA GLY A 67 0.40 -17.83 -23.51
C GLY A 67 0.99 -16.47 -23.88
N GLN A 68 0.13 -15.48 -24.08
CA GLN A 68 0.56 -14.10 -24.36
C GLN A 68 0.91 -13.27 -23.11
N LYS A 69 0.97 -13.89 -21.95
CA LYS A 69 1.23 -13.19 -20.69
C LYS A 69 2.60 -13.55 -20.14
N ARG A 70 3.28 -12.54 -19.66
CA ARG A 70 4.50 -12.61 -18.86
C ARG A 70 4.16 -12.32 -17.41
N ILE A 71 4.41 -13.28 -16.54
CA ILE A 71 4.15 -13.18 -15.11
C ILE A 71 5.51 -13.05 -14.42
N MET A 72 5.68 -11.98 -13.68
CA MET A 72 6.93 -11.64 -12.98
C MET A 72 6.70 -11.64 -11.47
N HIS A 73 7.58 -12.30 -10.72
CA HIS A 73 7.53 -12.35 -9.26
C HIS A 73 8.87 -12.05 -8.62
N GLY A 74 8.83 -11.24 -7.56
CA GLY A 74 9.92 -11.08 -6.61
C GLY A 74 11.13 -10.32 -7.14
N LEU A 75 10.97 -9.45 -8.16
CA LEU A 75 12.02 -8.50 -8.52
C LEU A 75 12.25 -7.57 -7.33
N LYS A 76 13.49 -7.48 -6.80
CA LYS A 76 13.82 -6.48 -5.78
C LYS A 76 14.74 -5.43 -6.35
N MET A 77 14.36 -4.19 -6.13
CA MET A 77 15.08 -3.02 -6.64
C MET A 77 15.44 -2.07 -5.51
N LEU A 78 16.52 -1.34 -5.73
CA LEU A 78 16.98 -0.26 -4.87
C LEU A 78 16.72 1.07 -5.58
N GLU A 79 15.98 1.94 -4.91
CA GLU A 79 15.51 3.20 -5.45
C GLU A 79 15.75 4.35 -4.47
N ARG A 80 15.74 5.56 -4.99
CA ARG A 80 15.81 6.79 -4.25
C ARG A 80 14.45 7.49 -4.33
N TRP A 81 13.87 7.76 -3.18
CA TRP A 81 12.77 8.71 -3.06
C TRP A 81 13.32 10.04 -2.56
N GLU A 82 13.34 11.02 -3.44
CA GLU A 82 13.72 12.40 -3.12
C GLU A 82 12.45 13.19 -2.87
N CYS A 83 12.08 13.35 -1.60
CA CYS A 83 10.79 13.89 -1.19
C CYS A 83 10.91 15.23 -0.49
N SER A 84 9.89 16.08 -0.64
CA SER A 84 9.77 17.37 0.07
C SER A 84 9.58 17.21 1.59
N SER A 85 9.19 16.05 2.04
CA SER A 85 9.09 15.70 3.46
C SER A 85 10.31 14.89 3.88
N ASP A 86 11.08 15.40 4.83
CA ASP A 86 12.23 14.68 5.42
C ASP A 86 11.88 13.31 5.99
N LEU A 87 10.61 13.09 6.35
CA LEU A 87 10.14 11.80 6.85
C LEU A 87 10.00 10.74 5.75
N MET A 88 9.85 11.18 4.49
CA MET A 88 9.71 10.29 3.32
C MET A 88 10.93 10.32 2.41
N ASP A 89 11.83 11.30 2.61
CA ASP A 89 13.06 11.42 1.83
C ASP A 89 14.05 10.33 2.25
N GLY A 90 14.33 9.36 1.36
CA GLY A 90 15.11 8.20 1.78
C GLY A 90 15.45 7.22 0.67
N THR A 91 16.00 6.09 1.09
CA THR A 91 16.26 4.93 0.24
C THR A 91 15.08 3.98 0.31
N MET A 92 14.65 3.45 -0.83
CA MET A 92 13.56 2.50 -0.94
C MET A 92 14.05 1.15 -1.46
N ILE A 93 13.63 0.07 -0.80
CA ILE A 93 13.66 -1.28 -1.35
C ILE A 93 12.26 -1.60 -1.84
N ASN A 94 12.15 -1.91 -3.13
CA ASN A 94 10.91 -2.19 -3.81
C ASN A 94 10.88 -3.66 -4.26
N GLU A 95 9.88 -4.42 -3.83
CA GLU A 95 9.59 -5.76 -4.32
C GLU A 95 8.43 -5.69 -5.32
N VAL A 96 8.75 -5.94 -6.59
CA VAL A 96 7.82 -5.80 -7.72
C VAL A 96 7.34 -7.16 -8.20
N ASN A 97 6.05 -7.24 -8.41
CA ASN A 97 5.38 -8.34 -9.08
C ASN A 97 4.49 -7.77 -10.21
N GLY A 98 4.21 -8.56 -11.22
CA GLY A 98 3.37 -8.06 -12.31
C GLY A 98 2.92 -9.14 -13.28
N VAL A 99 1.90 -8.77 -14.05
CA VAL A 99 1.41 -9.55 -15.19
C VAL A 99 1.32 -8.60 -16.37
N GLN A 100 2.03 -8.90 -17.43
CA GLN A 100 2.12 -8.07 -18.63
C GLN A 100 1.79 -8.89 -19.86
N ASP A 101 1.29 -8.22 -20.87
CA ASP A 101 1.11 -8.76 -22.20
C ASP A 101 2.47 -8.76 -22.93
N ASN A 102 2.83 -9.88 -23.58
CA ASN A 102 4.13 -10.05 -24.22
C ASN A 102 4.32 -9.18 -25.47
N ASP A 103 3.22 -8.84 -26.15
CA ASP A 103 3.30 -8.10 -27.40
C ASP A 103 3.35 -6.58 -27.14
N THR A 104 2.60 -6.12 -26.13
CA THR A 104 2.47 -4.68 -25.85
C THR A 104 3.29 -4.22 -24.64
N GLY A 105 3.64 -5.12 -23.72
CA GLY A 105 4.24 -4.79 -22.43
C GLY A 105 3.27 -4.13 -21.43
N GLU A 106 1.99 -4.02 -21.80
CA GLU A 106 0.97 -3.45 -20.93
C GLU A 106 0.49 -4.46 -19.90
N GLY A 107 0.06 -3.98 -18.73
CA GLY A 107 -0.39 -4.88 -17.71
C GLY A 107 -0.63 -4.25 -16.34
N THR A 108 -0.53 -5.09 -15.32
CA THR A 108 -0.66 -4.69 -13.92
C THR A 108 0.63 -4.95 -13.18
N VAL A 109 0.95 -4.05 -12.25
CA VAL A 109 2.08 -4.20 -11.34
C VAL A 109 1.58 -4.01 -9.91
N TYR A 110 2.19 -4.72 -8.97
CA TYR A 110 1.88 -4.62 -7.56
C TYR A 110 3.11 -5.05 -6.75
N GLY A 111 3.21 -4.58 -5.54
CA GLY A 111 4.39 -4.90 -4.75
C GLY A 111 4.37 -4.35 -3.34
N LYS A 112 5.54 -4.47 -2.71
CA LYS A 112 5.80 -3.98 -1.37
C LYS A 112 6.98 -3.05 -1.38
N VAL A 113 6.94 -2.05 -0.53
CA VAL A 113 8.04 -1.10 -0.37
C VAL A 113 8.45 -1.00 1.08
N THR A 114 9.76 -0.84 1.28
CA THR A 114 10.33 -0.42 2.56
C THR A 114 11.15 0.83 2.31
N VAL A 115 10.77 1.95 2.92
CA VAL A 115 11.52 3.21 2.82
C VAL A 115 12.24 3.47 4.13
N THR A 116 13.55 3.67 4.02
CA THR A 116 14.40 4.10 5.14
C THR A 116 14.71 5.57 4.98
N PRO A 117 14.13 6.46 5.81
CA PRO A 117 14.39 7.90 5.75
C PRO A 117 15.87 8.22 5.98
N TYR A 118 16.38 9.27 5.31
CA TYR A 118 17.74 9.77 5.58
C TYR A 118 17.79 10.59 6.87
N LYS A 119 16.70 11.25 7.21
CA LYS A 119 16.56 11.88 8.51
C LYS A 119 16.57 10.81 9.60
N ASP A 120 17.30 11.06 10.67
CA ASP A 120 17.20 10.21 11.86
C ASP A 120 15.80 10.28 12.45
N VAL A 121 15.07 9.19 12.27
CA VAL A 121 13.72 9.01 12.80
C VAL A 121 13.71 7.98 13.95
N GLY A 122 14.86 7.79 14.61
CA GLY A 122 15.00 6.84 15.71
C GLY A 122 14.93 5.37 15.26
N GLY A 123 15.48 5.07 14.07
CA GLY A 123 15.50 3.73 13.49
C GLY A 123 14.17 3.31 12.83
N GLY A 124 13.23 4.25 12.65
CA GLY A 124 11.95 3.96 11.99
C GLY A 124 12.10 3.71 10.49
N VAL A 125 11.20 2.87 9.96
CA VAL A 125 11.06 2.60 8.52
C VAL A 125 9.60 2.68 8.13
N TRP A 126 9.33 3.03 6.87
CA TRP A 126 8.00 2.93 6.29
C TRP A 126 7.85 1.58 5.60
N GLU A 127 6.76 0.90 5.87
CA GLU A 127 6.35 -0.32 5.17
C GLU A 127 5.05 -0.07 4.45
N GLY A 128 4.96 -0.51 3.20
CA GLY A 128 3.75 -0.30 2.42
C GLY A 128 3.61 -1.27 1.26
N GLU A 129 2.46 -1.16 0.62
CA GLU A 129 2.12 -1.90 -0.58
C GLU A 129 1.53 -0.97 -1.63
N TYR A 130 1.65 -1.38 -2.88
CA TYR A 130 1.11 -0.63 -3.99
C TYR A 130 0.54 -1.54 -5.07
N HIS A 131 -0.30 -0.97 -5.90
CA HIS A 131 -0.79 -1.58 -7.12
C HIS A 131 -0.96 -0.51 -8.20
N GLY A 132 -0.94 -0.94 -9.45
CA GLY A 132 -1.11 -0.02 -10.55
C GLY A 132 -1.12 -0.70 -11.90
N LYS A 133 -1.01 0.15 -12.93
CA LYS A 133 -1.03 -0.26 -14.33
C LYS A 133 0.18 0.29 -15.06
N ILE A 134 0.68 -0.49 -16.00
CA ILE A 134 1.67 -0.06 -16.98
C ILE A 134 1.00 -0.08 -18.35
N VAL A 135 1.12 1.01 -19.09
CA VAL A 135 0.55 1.19 -20.43
C VAL A 135 1.59 1.83 -21.36
N GLN A 136 1.51 1.58 -22.65
CA GLN A 136 2.36 2.28 -23.61
C GLN A 136 2.10 3.79 -23.53
N SER A 137 3.15 4.57 -23.54
CA SER A 137 3.04 6.02 -23.72
C SER A 137 2.88 6.34 -25.22
N GLY A 138 2.50 7.56 -25.56
CA GLY A 138 2.50 8.00 -26.97
C GLY A 138 3.90 8.05 -27.63
N THR A 139 4.97 7.77 -26.86
CA THR A 139 6.36 7.75 -27.33
C THR A 139 6.83 6.31 -27.45
N PRO A 140 7.32 5.87 -28.63
CA PRO A 140 7.83 4.51 -28.83
C PRO A 140 8.95 4.16 -27.82
N GLY A 141 8.89 2.95 -27.26
CA GLY A 141 9.85 2.47 -26.28
C GLY A 141 9.72 3.05 -24.87
N ILE A 142 8.69 3.83 -24.61
CA ILE A 142 8.40 4.38 -23.28
C ILE A 142 7.03 3.92 -22.83
N TRP A 143 6.94 3.46 -21.59
CA TRP A 143 5.70 3.11 -20.90
C TRP A 143 5.43 4.08 -19.76
N THR A 144 4.17 4.27 -19.45
CA THR A 144 3.74 4.99 -18.25
C THR A 144 3.21 3.99 -17.25
N CYS A 145 3.74 4.00 -16.04
CA CYS A 145 3.25 3.21 -14.93
C CYS A 145 2.63 4.14 -13.90
N THR A 146 1.34 3.93 -13.59
CA THR A 146 0.62 4.70 -12.58
C THR A 146 0.32 3.79 -11.41
N LEU A 147 0.81 4.15 -10.23
CA LEU A 147 0.73 3.37 -9.00
C LEU A 147 -0.03 4.14 -7.94
N SER A 148 -0.83 3.42 -7.14
CA SER A 148 -1.40 3.90 -5.88
C SER A 148 -0.85 3.06 -4.74
N GLY A 149 -0.34 3.70 -3.71
CA GLY A 149 0.29 3.05 -2.58
C GLY A 149 -0.24 3.55 -1.24
N LEU A 150 -0.17 2.68 -0.25
CA LEU A 150 -0.45 2.98 1.14
C LEU A 150 0.51 2.24 2.06
N GLY A 151 0.76 2.79 3.23
CA GLY A 151 1.63 2.15 4.21
C GLY A 151 1.61 2.85 5.56
N HIS A 152 2.50 2.39 6.41
CA HIS A 152 2.58 2.85 7.78
C HIS A 152 4.04 2.89 8.26
N GLY A 153 4.32 3.75 9.23
CA GLY A 153 5.59 3.83 9.90
C GLY A 153 5.73 2.75 10.97
N ARG A 154 6.92 2.19 11.07
CA ARG A 154 7.33 1.21 12.07
C ARG A 154 8.55 1.72 12.80
N GLY A 155 8.45 1.87 14.10
CA GLY A 155 9.52 2.33 14.96
C GLY A 155 9.80 3.84 14.89
N GLY A 156 10.57 4.31 15.86
CA GLY A 156 10.98 5.71 15.94
C GLY A 156 9.83 6.70 16.02
N ILE A 157 10.08 7.92 15.54
CA ILE A 157 9.10 9.01 15.57
C ILE A 157 7.96 8.85 14.57
N ILE A 158 8.08 7.92 13.63
CA ILE A 158 7.05 7.64 12.61
C ILE A 158 6.15 6.46 13.01
N GLU A 159 6.37 5.84 14.17
CA GLU A 159 5.54 4.73 14.65
C GLU A 159 4.05 5.11 14.65
N GLY A 160 3.24 4.26 14.01
CA GLY A 160 1.80 4.43 13.92
C GLY A 160 1.32 5.49 12.93
N MET A 161 2.20 6.29 12.33
CA MET A 161 1.84 7.16 11.21
C MET A 161 1.45 6.33 10.00
N LYS A 162 0.64 6.91 9.11
CA LYS A 162 0.23 6.27 7.85
C LYS A 162 0.57 7.18 6.68
N TYR A 163 0.75 6.60 5.50
CA TYR A 163 0.81 7.37 4.27
C TYR A 163 -0.12 6.82 3.20
N LYS A 164 -0.50 7.70 2.28
CA LYS A 164 -1.13 7.36 1.00
C LYS A 164 -0.45 8.18 -0.08
N LEU A 165 -0.15 7.55 -1.21
CA LEU A 165 0.53 8.23 -2.31
C LEU A 165 0.08 7.71 -3.68
N GLU A 166 0.41 8.50 -4.68
CA GLU A 166 0.37 8.16 -6.09
C GLU A 166 1.75 8.38 -6.69
N VAL A 167 2.17 7.46 -7.57
CA VAL A 167 3.42 7.56 -8.32
C VAL A 167 3.12 7.40 -9.79
N VAL A 168 3.68 8.28 -10.59
CA VAL A 168 3.65 8.17 -12.06
C VAL A 168 5.07 8.00 -12.55
N LEU A 169 5.40 6.80 -13.03
CA LEU A 169 6.71 6.46 -13.58
C LEU A 169 6.69 6.55 -15.10
N LYS A 170 7.75 7.10 -15.68
CA LYS A 170 8.12 6.87 -17.07
C LYS A 170 9.20 5.81 -17.12
N VAL A 171 8.87 4.70 -17.76
CA VAL A 171 9.70 3.49 -17.80
C VAL A 171 10.26 3.35 -19.20
N ASN A 172 11.59 3.23 -19.33
CA ASN A 172 12.29 3.03 -20.58
C ASN A 172 12.51 1.55 -20.86
N GLY A 173 12.11 1.13 -22.07
CA GLY A 173 12.31 -0.25 -22.52
C GLY A 173 11.33 -1.26 -21.95
N PHE A 174 11.26 -2.42 -22.62
CA PHE A 174 10.55 -3.60 -22.16
C PHE A 174 11.40 -4.83 -22.50
N PRO A 175 11.98 -5.53 -21.51
CA PRO A 175 11.97 -5.22 -20.06
C PRO A 175 12.55 -3.84 -19.72
N ALA A 176 12.11 -3.29 -18.58
CA ALA A 176 12.53 -1.96 -18.14
C ALA A 176 14.05 -1.85 -17.97
N THR A 177 14.65 -0.79 -18.58
CA THR A 177 16.09 -0.48 -18.47
C THR A 177 16.37 0.73 -17.59
N GLY A 178 15.31 1.41 -17.12
CA GLY A 178 15.37 2.55 -16.23
C GLY A 178 14.00 3.21 -16.10
N TRP A 179 13.84 4.04 -15.09
CA TRP A 179 12.62 4.81 -14.85
C TRP A 179 12.93 6.13 -14.16
N LEU A 180 11.98 7.03 -14.27
CA LEU A 180 11.92 8.28 -13.52
C LEU A 180 10.45 8.51 -13.15
N GLY A 181 10.20 8.74 -11.87
CA GLY A 181 8.86 8.93 -11.33
C GLY A 181 8.65 10.27 -10.67
N THR A 182 7.39 10.68 -10.60
CA THR A 182 6.90 11.74 -9.73
C THR A 182 6.02 11.13 -8.65
N ILE A 183 6.20 11.58 -7.42
CA ILE A 183 5.46 11.12 -6.24
C ILE A 183 4.60 12.27 -5.73
N THR A 184 3.35 11.98 -5.41
CA THR A 184 2.47 12.88 -4.65
C THR A 184 1.79 12.09 -3.54
N GLY A 185 1.70 12.65 -2.34
CA GLY A 185 1.12 11.92 -1.22
C GLY A 185 0.83 12.74 0.01
N ASN A 186 0.32 12.06 1.01
CA ASN A 186 0.02 12.60 2.33
C ASN A 186 0.49 11.66 3.42
N ILE A 187 1.04 12.24 4.50
CA ILE A 187 1.33 11.56 5.76
C ILE A 187 0.22 11.92 6.74
N TYR A 188 -0.27 10.95 7.47
CA TYR A 188 -1.31 11.06 8.50
C TYR A 188 -0.69 10.72 9.85
N SER A 189 -0.70 11.67 10.80
CA SER A 189 -0.24 11.47 12.17
C SER A 189 -1.36 11.78 13.17
N HIS A 190 -1.40 11.08 14.28
CA HIS A 190 -2.38 11.27 15.37
C HIS A 190 -1.81 12.16 16.50
#